data_7ffe8b5bc4531341c7dc532a3f416fac
#
_entry.id   7ffe8b5bc4531341c7dc532a3f416fac
#
_cell.length_a   1.000
_cell.length_b   1.000
_cell.length_c   1.000
_cell.angle_alpha   90.00
_cell.angle_beta   90.00
_cell.angle_gamma   90.00
#
_symmetry.space_group_name_H-M   'P 1'
#
loop_
_entity.id
_entity.type
_entity.pdbx_description
1 polymer ?
#
loop_
_entity_poly.entity_id
_entity_poly.type
_entity_poly.pdbx_seq_one_letter_code
_entity_poly.pdbx_strand_id
1 'polypeptide(L)'
;MNYMIKGIQALKESVFLGIIIYIVIFVLLYLFKKRRTISWNYMFEGIFCIYCVTLLNLTGIFTLSYSLNGPFNYNLLPFIGSSIVPILLNFALFFPLGFLLPLVFRSCRGNWKKVAIISGLISFLIELLQLFGGRYAEMEDFLINTLGGFSGYIVCTAICERKTNRRKAVVSIVTLCLTLALCLIGIY
;
A
#
# COMPACT_ATOMS: atom_id res chain seq x y z
N MET A 1 -26.14 3.49 3.89
CA MET A 1 -25.92 2.52 4.97
C MET A 1 -25.33 1.19 4.48
N ASN A 2 -25.80 0.61 3.37
CA ASN A 2 -25.26 -0.67 2.83
C ASN A 2 -23.79 -0.61 2.35
N TYR A 3 -23.32 0.49 1.79
CA TYR A 3 -21.94 0.61 1.29
C TYR A 3 -20.91 0.68 2.42
N MET A 4 -21.20 1.40 3.49
CA MET A 4 -20.32 1.45 4.68
C MET A 4 -20.14 0.06 5.31
N ILE A 5 -21.22 -0.69 5.44
CA ILE A 5 -21.18 -2.05 6.04
C ILE A 5 -20.34 -2.98 5.16
N LYS A 6 -20.51 -2.94 3.83
CA LYS A 6 -19.72 -3.74 2.88
C LYS A 6 -18.23 -3.35 2.92
N GLY A 7 -17.92 -2.05 3.00
CA GLY A 7 -16.55 -1.59 3.13
C GLY A 7 -15.86 -2.07 4.41
N ILE A 8 -16.55 -1.95 5.56
CA ILE A 8 -16.05 -2.45 6.85
C ILE A 8 -15.82 -3.96 6.82
N GLN A 9 -16.70 -4.71 6.18
CA GLN A 9 -16.57 -6.16 6.06
C GLN A 9 -15.38 -6.55 5.18
N ALA A 10 -15.23 -5.94 4.00
CA ALA A 10 -14.10 -6.14 3.11
C ALA A 10 -12.76 -5.82 3.80
N LEU A 11 -12.76 -4.79 4.64
CA LEU A 11 -11.60 -4.40 5.43
C LEU A 11 -11.24 -5.43 6.50
N LYS A 12 -12.22 -5.90 7.25
CA LYS A 12 -12.00 -6.96 8.25
C LYS A 12 -11.43 -8.21 7.61
N GLU A 13 -11.96 -8.62 6.48
CA GLU A 13 -11.49 -9.78 5.71
C GLU A 13 -10.05 -9.57 5.21
N SER A 14 -9.70 -8.38 4.72
CA SER A 14 -8.34 -8.06 4.26
C SER A 14 -7.33 -8.08 5.39
N VAL A 15 -7.66 -7.46 6.52
CA VAL A 15 -6.78 -7.43 7.70
C VAL A 15 -6.58 -8.83 8.24
N PHE A 16 -7.66 -9.61 8.34
CA PHE A 16 -7.60 -10.99 8.79
C PHE A 16 -6.73 -11.87 7.87
N LEU A 17 -6.92 -11.76 6.55
CA LEU A 17 -6.10 -12.44 5.57
C LEU A 17 -4.63 -12.00 5.64
N GLY A 18 -4.38 -10.71 5.78
CA GLY A 18 -3.04 -10.15 5.96
C GLY A 18 -2.32 -10.69 7.19
N ILE A 19 -3.05 -10.83 8.31
CA ILE A 19 -2.51 -11.43 9.54
C ILE A 19 -2.17 -12.90 9.31
N ILE A 20 -3.03 -13.69 8.66
CA ILE A 20 -2.77 -15.09 8.36
C ILE A 20 -1.53 -15.24 7.49
N ILE A 21 -1.45 -14.47 6.39
CA ILE A 21 -0.29 -14.49 5.47
C ILE A 21 0.98 -14.13 6.23
N TYR A 22 0.94 -13.09 7.09
CA TYR A 22 2.08 -12.71 7.90
C TYR A 22 2.52 -13.82 8.86
N ILE A 23 1.56 -14.46 9.56
CA ILE A 23 1.87 -15.58 10.47
C ILE A 23 2.53 -16.73 9.70
N VAL A 24 2.01 -17.09 8.53
CA VAL A 24 2.59 -18.14 7.68
C VAL A 24 4.01 -17.78 7.26
N ILE A 25 4.23 -16.58 6.75
CA ILE A 25 5.56 -16.10 6.35
C ILE A 25 6.51 -16.07 7.56
N PHE A 26 6.03 -15.58 8.72
CA PHE A 26 6.83 -15.53 9.94
C PHE A 26 7.25 -16.91 10.42
N VAL A 27 6.30 -17.87 10.42
CA VAL A 27 6.59 -19.27 10.80
C VAL A 27 7.59 -19.90 9.83
N LEU A 28 7.40 -19.71 8.52
CA LEU A 28 8.34 -20.21 7.51
C LEU A 28 9.75 -19.61 7.70
N LEU A 29 9.83 -18.30 7.85
CA LEU A 29 11.12 -17.63 8.07
C LEU A 29 11.76 -18.05 9.40
N TYR A 30 10.96 -18.30 10.44
CA TYR A 30 11.45 -18.78 11.74
C TYR A 30 11.98 -20.20 11.64
N LEU A 31 11.34 -21.09 10.90
CA LEU A 31 11.76 -22.47 10.69
C LEU A 31 13.05 -22.57 9.85
N PHE A 32 13.17 -21.70 8.82
CA PHE A 32 14.33 -21.73 7.92
C PHE A 32 15.51 -20.88 8.40
N LYS A 33 15.30 -19.92 9.29
CA LYS A 33 16.35 -19.01 9.76
C LYS A 33 16.87 -19.42 11.15
N LYS A 34 18.11 -19.87 11.19
CA LYS A 34 18.81 -20.41 12.39
C LYS A 34 19.07 -19.37 13.52
N ARG A 35 18.68 -18.10 13.40
CA ARG A 35 18.90 -17.03 14.40
C ARG A 35 17.57 -16.50 14.95
N ARG A 36 17.37 -16.73 16.26
CA ARG A 36 16.12 -16.58 17.02
C ARG A 36 16.01 -15.27 17.81
N THR A 37 16.47 -14.14 17.32
CA THR A 37 16.21 -12.88 18.03
C THR A 37 15.03 -12.15 17.40
N ILE A 38 13.96 -11.99 18.16
CA ILE A 38 12.82 -11.16 17.74
C ILE A 38 13.33 -9.73 17.67
N SER A 39 13.40 -9.20 16.46
CA SER A 39 13.81 -7.83 16.17
C SER A 39 12.58 -6.97 15.82
N TRP A 40 12.63 -5.69 16.11
CA TRP A 40 11.63 -4.70 15.66
C TRP A 40 11.35 -4.76 14.14
N ASN A 41 12.28 -5.30 13.37
CA ASN A 41 12.10 -5.50 11.93
C ASN A 41 10.90 -6.39 11.60
N TYR A 42 10.64 -7.44 12.39
CA TYR A 42 9.50 -8.34 12.17
C TYR A 42 8.15 -7.64 12.33
N MET A 43 8.06 -6.67 13.25
CA MET A 43 6.86 -5.87 13.41
C MET A 43 6.58 -5.03 12.15
N PHE A 44 7.61 -4.38 11.59
CA PHE A 44 7.45 -3.60 10.36
C PHE A 44 7.14 -4.49 9.15
N GLU A 45 7.76 -5.67 9.06
CA GLU A 45 7.45 -6.68 8.04
C GLU A 45 5.97 -7.11 8.12
N GLY A 46 5.44 -7.32 9.35
CA GLY A 46 4.03 -7.65 9.57
C GLY A 46 3.08 -6.54 9.15
N ILE A 47 3.34 -5.31 9.58
CA ILE A 47 2.55 -4.14 9.20
C ILE A 47 2.57 -3.97 7.67
N PHE A 48 3.73 -4.15 7.04
CA PHE A 48 3.88 -4.06 5.60
C PHE A 48 3.09 -5.13 4.86
N CYS A 49 3.10 -6.38 5.35
CA CYS A 49 2.34 -7.48 4.77
C CYS A 49 0.83 -7.21 4.84
N ILE A 50 0.32 -6.80 6.02
CA ILE A 50 -1.10 -6.44 6.20
C ILE A 50 -1.46 -5.28 5.26
N TYR A 51 -0.61 -4.26 5.18
CA TYR A 51 -0.82 -3.12 4.30
C TYR A 51 -0.88 -3.55 2.82
N CYS A 52 0.02 -4.41 2.35
CA CYS A 52 0.01 -4.88 0.96
C CYS A 52 -1.29 -5.62 0.61
N VAL A 53 -1.79 -6.48 1.50
CA VAL A 53 -3.07 -7.16 1.29
C VAL A 53 -4.22 -6.16 1.26
N THR A 54 -4.20 -5.16 2.14
CA THR A 54 -5.21 -4.10 2.19
C THR A 54 -5.17 -3.24 0.91
N LEU A 55 -3.97 -2.87 0.45
CA LEU A 55 -3.77 -2.14 -0.80
C LEU A 55 -4.42 -2.88 -1.99
N LEU A 56 -4.11 -4.16 -2.17
CA LEU A 56 -4.66 -4.98 -3.25
C LEU A 56 -6.18 -5.15 -3.16
N ASN A 57 -6.74 -5.19 -1.96
CA ASN A 57 -8.18 -5.28 -1.78
C ASN A 57 -8.87 -3.94 -2.08
N LEU A 58 -8.33 -2.82 -1.58
CA LEU A 58 -8.90 -1.49 -1.82
C LEU A 58 -8.83 -1.07 -3.30
N THR A 59 -7.82 -1.52 -4.03
CA THR A 59 -7.74 -1.34 -5.50
C THR A 59 -8.75 -2.19 -6.27
N GLY A 60 -9.48 -3.08 -5.57
CA GLY A 60 -10.54 -3.90 -6.16
C GLY A 60 -10.04 -5.06 -7.02
N ILE A 61 -8.73 -5.36 -7.03
CA ILE A 61 -8.14 -6.40 -7.88
C ILE A 61 -8.80 -7.77 -7.66
N PHE A 62 -9.16 -8.11 -6.42
CA PHE A 62 -9.78 -9.40 -6.10
C PHE A 62 -11.25 -9.53 -6.53
N THR A 63 -11.89 -8.42 -6.90
CA THR A 63 -13.31 -8.39 -7.32
C THR A 63 -13.48 -8.26 -8.83
N LEU A 64 -12.38 -8.19 -9.59
CA LEU A 64 -12.40 -8.01 -11.04
C LEU A 64 -12.66 -9.35 -11.76
N SER A 65 -13.44 -9.27 -12.84
CA SER A 65 -13.63 -10.39 -13.76
C SER A 65 -12.65 -10.22 -14.92
N TYR A 66 -11.54 -10.93 -14.86
CA TYR A 66 -10.47 -10.80 -15.86
C TYR A 66 -10.85 -11.40 -17.20
N SER A 67 -10.66 -10.65 -18.28
CA SER A 67 -10.88 -11.10 -19.67
C SER A 67 -9.79 -10.54 -20.57
N LEU A 68 -9.26 -11.40 -21.45
CA LEU A 68 -8.32 -10.98 -22.49
C LEU A 68 -9.03 -10.45 -23.75
N ASN A 69 -10.36 -10.66 -23.86
CA ASN A 69 -11.17 -10.33 -25.03
C ASN A 69 -12.12 -9.14 -24.79
N GLY A 70 -11.99 -8.45 -23.65
CA GLY A 70 -12.86 -7.32 -23.27
C GLY A 70 -12.46 -6.01 -23.94
N PRO A 71 -13.34 -5.01 -23.92
CA PRO A 71 -12.94 -3.65 -24.28
C PRO A 71 -11.94 -3.14 -23.25
N PHE A 72 -10.73 -2.79 -23.73
CA PHE A 72 -9.72 -2.17 -22.86
C PHE A 72 -9.97 -0.67 -22.81
N ASN A 73 -10.41 -0.20 -21.65
CA ASN A 73 -10.68 1.21 -21.41
C ASN A 73 -9.49 1.86 -20.73
N TYR A 74 -8.92 2.90 -21.34
CA TYR A 74 -7.80 3.63 -20.74
C TYR A 74 -7.96 5.14 -20.97
N ASN A 75 -7.48 5.93 -20.01
CA ASN A 75 -7.41 7.37 -20.09
C ASN A 75 -5.96 7.82 -19.94
N LEU A 76 -5.37 8.33 -21.02
CA LEU A 76 -3.98 8.81 -21.03
C LEU A 76 -3.86 10.31 -20.74
N LEU A 77 -4.99 11.03 -20.66
CA LEU A 77 -5.00 12.46 -20.39
C LEU A 77 -5.26 12.71 -18.91
N PRO A 78 -4.22 12.94 -18.10
CA PRO A 78 -4.39 13.17 -16.66
C PRO A 78 -5.06 14.51 -16.40
N PHE A 79 -5.81 14.59 -15.29
CA PHE A 79 -6.42 15.81 -14.73
C PHE A 79 -7.48 16.49 -15.57
N ILE A 80 -8.01 15.86 -16.63
CA ILE A 80 -9.11 16.40 -17.42
C ILE A 80 -10.44 15.83 -16.93
N GLY A 81 -11.23 16.66 -16.25
CA GLY A 81 -12.55 16.28 -15.73
C GLY A 81 -12.51 15.38 -14.48
N SER A 82 -11.34 15.21 -13.88
CA SER A 82 -11.17 14.36 -12.70
C SER A 82 -11.74 15.00 -11.43
N SER A 83 -12.37 14.19 -10.60
CA SER A 83 -12.76 14.60 -9.24
C SER A 83 -11.54 14.61 -8.32
N ILE A 84 -11.47 15.57 -7.40
CA ILE A 84 -10.37 15.69 -6.44
C ILE A 84 -10.34 14.51 -5.43
N VAL A 85 -11.48 13.89 -5.17
CA VAL A 85 -11.60 12.83 -4.15
C VAL A 85 -10.83 11.57 -4.54
N PRO A 86 -10.98 10.98 -5.74
CA PRO A 86 -10.15 9.86 -6.18
C PRO A 86 -8.66 10.18 -6.17
N ILE A 87 -8.26 11.39 -6.60
CA ILE A 87 -6.86 11.84 -6.58
C ILE A 87 -6.29 11.77 -5.16
N LEU A 88 -7.01 12.33 -4.18
CA LEU A 88 -6.57 12.31 -2.78
C LEU A 88 -6.53 10.89 -2.21
N LEU A 89 -7.50 10.05 -2.56
CA LEU A 89 -7.56 8.67 -2.11
C LEU A 89 -6.38 7.85 -2.65
N ASN A 90 -6.07 7.96 -3.93
CA ASN A 90 -4.95 7.27 -4.55
C ASN A 90 -3.61 7.72 -3.98
N PHE A 91 -3.42 9.05 -3.81
CA PHE A 91 -2.25 9.59 -3.11
C PHE A 91 -2.11 9.02 -1.70
N ALA A 92 -3.18 9.06 -0.92
CA ALA A 92 -3.21 8.59 0.46
C ALA A 92 -3.00 7.08 0.55
N LEU A 93 -3.50 6.32 -0.42
CA LEU A 93 -3.36 4.87 -0.50
C LEU A 93 -1.88 4.45 -0.67
N PHE A 94 -1.10 5.19 -1.46
CA PHE A 94 0.31 4.86 -1.73
C PHE A 94 1.29 5.50 -0.76
N PHE A 95 0.87 6.48 0.02
CA PHE A 95 1.71 7.13 1.02
C PHE A 95 2.30 6.15 2.05
N PRO A 96 1.54 5.20 2.64
CA PRO A 96 2.10 4.20 3.55
C PRO A 96 3.09 3.26 2.87
N LEU A 97 2.93 2.95 1.57
CA LEU A 97 3.89 2.16 0.81
C LEU A 97 5.28 2.77 0.88
N GLY A 98 5.38 4.04 0.46
CA GLY A 98 6.65 4.75 0.47
C GLY A 98 7.24 4.95 1.85
N PHE A 99 6.38 5.10 2.86
CA PHE A 99 6.78 5.22 4.25
C PHE A 99 7.35 3.91 4.83
N LEU A 100 6.73 2.77 4.53
CA LEU A 100 7.12 1.46 5.06
C LEU A 100 8.33 0.84 4.35
N LEU A 101 8.50 1.09 3.05
CA LEU A 101 9.59 0.51 2.26
C LEU A 101 10.98 0.70 2.90
N PRO A 102 11.41 1.90 3.34
CA PRO A 102 12.72 2.06 3.98
C PRO A 102 12.80 1.48 5.39
N LEU A 103 11.68 1.25 6.06
CA LEU A 103 11.63 0.60 7.37
C LEU A 103 11.86 -0.91 7.26
N VAL A 104 11.26 -1.53 6.25
CA VAL A 104 11.32 -2.98 5.99
C VAL A 104 12.59 -3.33 5.20
N PHE A 105 12.85 -2.63 4.09
CA PHE A 105 13.95 -2.95 3.18
C PHE A 105 15.12 -1.99 3.36
N ARG A 106 16.25 -2.51 3.85
CA ARG A 106 17.48 -1.73 4.00
C ARG A 106 17.96 -1.09 2.69
N SER A 107 17.72 -1.75 1.57
CA SER A 107 18.11 -1.25 0.24
C SER A 107 17.33 -0.01 -0.23
N CYS A 108 16.21 0.31 0.43
CA CYS A 108 15.42 1.51 0.17
C CYS A 108 15.82 2.70 1.05
N ARG A 109 16.65 2.47 2.09
CA ARG A 109 17.12 3.53 2.99
C ARG A 109 18.08 4.48 2.26
N GLY A 110 17.78 5.78 2.30
CA GLY A 110 18.58 6.79 1.61
C GLY A 110 18.49 6.75 0.08
N ASN A 111 17.61 5.94 -0.49
CA ASN A 111 17.47 5.79 -1.94
C ASN A 111 16.05 6.09 -2.41
N TRP A 112 15.73 7.38 -2.57
CA TRP A 112 14.42 7.84 -3.02
C TRP A 112 14.06 7.33 -4.42
N LYS A 113 15.03 7.22 -5.33
CA LYS A 113 14.80 6.72 -6.69
C LYS A 113 14.25 5.30 -6.67
N LYS A 114 14.82 4.45 -5.80
CA LYS A 114 14.38 3.07 -5.66
C LYS A 114 12.94 2.98 -5.13
N VAL A 115 12.59 3.82 -4.15
CA VAL A 115 11.23 3.85 -3.61
C VAL A 115 10.24 4.36 -4.64
N ALA A 116 10.57 5.43 -5.37
CA ALA A 116 9.73 5.96 -6.44
C ALA A 116 9.51 4.91 -7.55
N ILE A 117 10.58 4.21 -7.98
CA ILE A 117 10.48 3.14 -8.98
C ILE A 117 9.59 1.99 -8.48
N ILE A 118 9.76 1.54 -7.23
CA ILE A 118 8.94 0.46 -6.67
C ILE A 118 7.47 0.89 -6.61
N SER A 119 7.19 2.11 -6.14
CA SER A 119 5.82 2.63 -6.08
C SER A 119 5.20 2.76 -7.47
N GLY A 120 5.95 3.25 -8.44
CA GLY A 120 5.52 3.34 -9.83
C GLY A 120 5.27 1.97 -10.46
N LEU A 121 6.14 0.98 -10.24
CA LEU A 121 5.94 -0.38 -10.75
C LEU A 121 4.70 -1.04 -10.14
N ILE A 122 4.48 -0.88 -8.83
CA ILE A 122 3.28 -1.42 -8.17
C ILE A 122 2.04 -0.74 -8.72
N SER A 123 2.05 0.60 -8.86
CA SER A 123 0.93 1.34 -9.45
C SER A 123 0.66 0.89 -10.89
N PHE A 124 1.68 0.80 -11.72
CA PHE A 124 1.55 0.32 -13.09
C PHE A 124 0.94 -1.07 -13.19
N LEU A 125 1.37 -1.99 -12.32
CA LEU A 125 0.81 -3.34 -12.26
C LEU A 125 -0.67 -3.33 -11.84
N ILE A 126 -1.05 -2.47 -10.91
CA ILE A 126 -2.45 -2.29 -10.50
C ILE A 126 -3.29 -1.80 -11.68
N GLU A 127 -2.85 -0.73 -12.36
CA GLU A 127 -3.55 -0.20 -13.55
C GLU A 127 -3.68 -1.25 -14.66
N LEU A 128 -2.61 -2.02 -14.88
CA LEU A 128 -2.64 -3.11 -15.85
C LEU A 128 -3.66 -4.20 -15.48
N LEU A 129 -3.71 -4.59 -14.21
CA LEU A 129 -4.70 -5.58 -13.73
C LEU A 129 -6.12 -5.02 -13.82
N GLN A 130 -6.34 -3.74 -13.53
CA GLN A 130 -7.64 -3.09 -13.66
C GLN A 130 -8.08 -3.01 -15.13
N LEU A 131 -7.16 -2.76 -16.06
CA LEU A 131 -7.43 -2.77 -17.50
C LEU A 131 -7.95 -4.14 -17.97
N PHE A 132 -7.28 -5.23 -17.57
CA PHE A 132 -7.73 -6.59 -17.88
C PHE A 132 -8.99 -6.99 -17.09
N GLY A 133 -9.27 -6.33 -16.01
CA GLY A 133 -10.46 -6.51 -15.17
C GLY A 133 -11.70 -5.74 -15.65
N GLY A 134 -11.62 -5.07 -16.81
CA GLY A 134 -12.72 -4.30 -17.39
C GLY A 134 -12.97 -2.93 -16.72
N ARG A 135 -12.01 -2.43 -15.92
CA ARG A 135 -12.02 -1.07 -15.38
C ARG A 135 -11.20 -0.14 -16.27
N TYR A 136 -11.38 1.16 -16.06
CA TYR A 136 -10.52 2.15 -16.69
C TYR A 136 -9.13 2.12 -16.04
N ALA A 137 -8.08 2.04 -16.88
CA ALA A 137 -6.71 2.29 -16.45
C ALA A 137 -6.41 3.78 -16.69
N GLU A 138 -5.99 4.48 -15.63
CA GLU A 138 -5.81 5.93 -15.68
C GLU A 138 -4.36 6.34 -15.44
N MET A 139 -3.78 7.09 -16.39
CA MET A 139 -2.43 7.63 -16.25
C MET A 139 -2.31 8.55 -15.03
N GLU A 140 -3.41 9.21 -14.68
CA GLU A 140 -3.51 10.05 -13.48
C GLU A 140 -3.25 9.25 -12.20
N ASP A 141 -3.90 8.10 -12.06
CA ASP A 141 -3.76 7.22 -10.89
C ASP A 141 -2.31 6.73 -10.76
N PHE A 142 -1.68 6.34 -11.89
CA PHE A 142 -0.26 5.98 -11.91
C PHE A 142 0.65 7.09 -11.37
N LEU A 143 0.44 8.33 -11.80
CA LEU A 143 1.23 9.48 -11.38
C LEU A 143 1.01 9.81 -9.90
N ILE A 144 -0.25 9.88 -9.48
CA ILE A 144 -0.63 10.24 -8.12
C ILE A 144 -0.17 9.18 -7.12
N ASN A 145 -0.32 7.91 -7.44
CA ASN A 145 0.15 6.80 -6.63
C ASN A 145 1.68 6.86 -6.45
N THR A 146 2.42 7.12 -7.53
CA THR A 146 3.88 7.27 -7.47
C THR A 146 4.29 8.45 -6.60
N LEU A 147 3.60 9.60 -6.72
CA LEU A 147 3.81 10.78 -5.88
C LEU A 147 3.48 10.51 -4.41
N GLY A 148 2.41 9.77 -4.12
CA GLY A 148 2.06 9.33 -2.78
C GLY A 148 3.18 8.52 -2.14
N GLY A 149 3.69 7.51 -2.85
CA GLY A 149 4.82 6.71 -2.40
C GLY A 149 6.09 7.52 -2.17
N PHE A 150 6.43 8.44 -3.08
CA PHE A 150 7.57 9.33 -2.92
C PHE A 150 7.42 10.25 -1.69
N SER A 151 6.25 10.81 -1.48
CA SER A 151 5.95 11.67 -0.32
C SER A 151 6.05 10.90 1.00
N GLY A 152 5.56 9.66 1.04
CA GLY A 152 5.71 8.77 2.19
C GLY A 152 7.18 8.50 2.54
N TYR A 153 8.03 8.29 1.52
CA TYR A 153 9.47 8.16 1.72
C TYR A 153 10.10 9.41 2.34
N ILE A 154 9.77 10.61 1.83
CA ILE A 154 10.30 11.87 2.38
C ILE A 154 9.95 12.00 3.86
N VAL A 155 8.71 11.74 4.23
CA VAL A 155 8.27 11.82 5.61
C VAL A 155 8.97 10.78 6.48
N CYS A 156 9.12 9.54 6.00
CA CYS A 156 9.86 8.49 6.71
C CYS A 156 11.31 8.91 6.97
N THR A 157 12.02 9.41 5.96
CA THR A 157 13.41 9.82 6.12
C THR A 157 13.55 11.01 7.08
N ALA A 158 12.69 12.01 6.96
CA ALA A 158 12.68 13.18 7.84
C ALA A 158 12.47 12.81 9.33
N ILE A 159 11.65 11.77 9.59
CA ILE A 159 11.39 11.29 10.95
C ILE A 159 12.52 10.38 11.44
N CYS A 160 13.05 9.49 10.58
CA CYS A 160 14.04 8.49 10.97
C CYS A 160 15.46 9.05 11.12
N GLU A 161 15.82 10.09 10.38
CA GLU A 161 17.13 10.75 10.48
C GLU A 161 17.34 11.49 11.83
N ARG A 162 16.29 11.86 12.51
CA ARG A 162 16.36 12.44 13.85
C ARG A 162 16.46 11.35 14.92
N LYS A 163 17.68 10.92 15.22
CA LYS A 163 18.08 9.88 16.20
C LYS A 163 17.31 9.90 17.53
N THR A 164 16.33 9.02 17.78
CA THR A 164 16.01 8.51 19.14
C THR A 164 15.02 7.32 19.10
N ASN A 165 15.22 6.32 19.97
CA ASN A 165 14.40 5.10 20.10
C ASN A 165 12.89 5.36 20.39
N ARG A 166 12.53 6.45 21.02
CA ARG A 166 11.12 6.86 21.24
C ARG A 166 10.37 7.13 19.94
N ARG A 167 11.05 7.55 18.89
CA ARG A 167 10.42 7.91 17.62
C ARG A 167 10.02 6.72 16.77
N LYS A 168 10.68 5.57 16.92
CA LYS A 168 10.29 4.34 16.19
C LYS A 168 8.90 3.85 16.60
N ALA A 169 8.56 3.97 17.88
CA ALA A 169 7.23 3.62 18.38
C ALA A 169 6.15 4.60 17.86
N VAL A 170 6.43 5.91 17.89
CA VAL A 170 5.50 6.94 17.35
C VAL A 170 5.29 6.76 15.86
N VAL A 171 6.35 6.46 15.10
CA VAL A 171 6.29 6.16 13.67
C VAL A 171 5.41 4.95 13.39
N SER A 172 5.54 3.87 14.18
CA SER A 172 4.71 2.67 14.05
C SER A 172 3.24 2.96 14.31
N ILE A 173 2.94 3.74 15.36
CA ILE A 173 1.57 4.12 15.72
C ILE A 173 0.97 5.02 14.62
N VAL A 174 1.70 6.02 14.15
CA VAL A 174 1.26 6.92 13.07
C VAL A 174 0.99 6.15 11.78
N THR A 175 1.84 5.19 11.43
CA THR A 175 1.64 4.36 10.23
C THR A 175 0.43 3.45 10.39
N LEU A 176 0.26 2.84 11.56
CA LEU A 176 -0.92 2.02 11.85
C LEU A 176 -2.20 2.87 11.80
N CYS A 177 -2.19 4.05 12.41
CA CYS A 177 -3.32 4.98 12.36
C CYS A 177 -3.62 5.47 10.94
N LEU A 178 -2.58 5.78 10.13
CA LEU A 178 -2.75 6.15 8.72
C LEU A 178 -3.33 5.00 7.91
N THR A 179 -2.83 3.78 8.08
CA THR A 179 -3.35 2.59 7.41
C THR A 179 -4.81 2.35 7.79
N LEU A 180 -5.14 2.45 9.07
CA LEU A 180 -6.52 2.32 9.55
C LEU A 180 -7.41 3.46 9.05
N ALA A 181 -6.93 4.70 9.02
CA ALA A 181 -7.68 5.85 8.51
C ALA A 181 -7.96 5.73 7.01
N LEU A 182 -6.98 5.27 6.22
CA LEU A 182 -7.17 4.99 4.78
C LEU A 182 -8.15 3.86 4.55
N CYS A 183 -8.09 2.85 5.41
CA CYS A 183 -9.07 1.78 5.43
C CYS A 183 -10.49 2.31 5.70
N LEU A 184 -10.65 3.31 6.55
CA LEU A 184 -11.95 3.93 6.86
C LEU A 184 -12.43 4.88 5.75
N ILE A 185 -11.52 5.57 5.04
CA ILE A 185 -11.85 6.49 3.93
C ILE A 185 -12.20 5.72 2.65
N GLY A 186 -11.58 4.56 2.39
CA GLY A 186 -11.91 3.67 1.27
C GLY A 186 -13.30 3.02 1.35
N ILE A 187 -14.13 3.45 2.30
CA ILE A 187 -15.51 3.01 2.52
C ILE A 187 -16.53 3.88 1.75
N TYR A 188 -16.10 4.96 1.10
CA TYR A 188 -16.91 5.78 0.21
C TYR A 188 -16.58 5.44 -1.24
#